data_38746904e18d7a462a76275f4f06bf85
#
_entry.id   38746904e18d7a462a76275f4f06bf85
#
_cell.length_a   1.000
_cell.length_b   1.000
_cell.length_c   1.000
_cell.angle_alpha   90.00
_cell.angle_beta   90.00
_cell.angle_gamma   90.00
#
_symmetry.space_group_name_H-M   'P 1'
#
loop_
_entity.id
_entity.type
_entity.pdbx_description
1 polymer ?
#
loop_
_entity_poly.entity_id
_entity_poly.type
_entity_poly.pdbx_seq_one_letter_code
_entity_poly.pdbx_strand_id
1 'polypeptide(L)' 'MTTTVTIDAHLSEDKEVQVLIIDVGSEDAIEEFTLQDGESAERYVYDDRKIMIQEVEKL' A
#
# COMPACT_ATOMS: atom_id res chain seq x y z
N MET A 1 -0.61 -11.09 -17.19
CA MET A 1 -1.75 -10.16 -17.13
C MET A 1 -1.59 -9.22 -15.96
N THR A 2 -1.93 -7.95 -16.14
CA THR A 2 -1.76 -6.93 -15.11
C THR A 2 -3.08 -6.66 -14.40
N THR A 3 -3.02 -6.59 -13.08
CA THR A 3 -4.17 -6.23 -12.26
C THR A 3 -3.96 -4.85 -11.67
N THR A 4 -4.97 -4.00 -11.76
CA THR A 4 -4.92 -2.68 -11.13
C THR A 4 -5.61 -2.77 -9.78
N VAL A 5 -4.92 -2.29 -8.74
CA VAL A 5 -5.47 -2.23 -7.38
C VAL A 5 -5.54 -0.78 -6.96
N THR A 6 -6.71 -0.36 -6.48
CA THR A 6 -6.92 0.99 -5.98
C THR A 6 -7.11 0.90 -4.47
N ILE A 7 -6.36 1.74 -3.74
CA ILE A 7 -6.42 1.81 -2.29
C ILE A 7 -6.99 3.16 -1.90
N ASP A 8 -8.14 3.17 -1.24
CA ASP A 8 -8.78 4.39 -0.74
C ASP A 8 -8.65 4.41 0.77
N ALA A 9 -8.06 5.46 1.32
CA ALA A 9 -7.83 5.56 2.75
C ALA A 9 -8.88 6.47 3.40
N HIS A 10 -9.61 5.90 4.36
CA HIS A 10 -10.59 6.61 5.18
C HIS A 10 -10.26 6.34 6.64
N LEU A 11 -9.62 7.29 7.28
CA LEU A 11 -9.01 7.09 8.59
C LEU A 11 -9.32 8.23 9.54
N SER A 12 -9.03 7.99 10.82
CA SER A 12 -9.00 9.05 11.82
C SER A 12 -7.78 9.94 11.61
N GLU A 13 -7.82 11.16 12.12
CA GLU A 13 -6.73 12.12 11.94
C GLU A 13 -5.41 11.66 12.53
N ASP A 14 -5.46 10.81 13.54
CA ASP A 14 -4.26 10.32 14.23
C ASP A 14 -3.71 9.02 13.64
N LYS A 15 -4.25 8.58 12.53
CA LYS A 15 -3.83 7.34 11.87
C LYS A 15 -3.38 7.59 10.46
N GLU A 16 -2.58 6.68 9.95
CA GLU A 16 -2.22 6.66 8.54
C GLU A 16 -2.10 5.22 8.08
N VAL A 17 -2.16 5.00 6.77
CA VAL A 17 -2.01 3.67 6.18
C VAL A 17 -0.62 3.56 5.59
N GLN A 18 0.10 2.52 5.98
CA GLN A 18 1.38 2.19 5.39
C GLN A 18 1.18 1.14 4.31
N VAL A 19 1.70 1.40 3.12
CA VAL A 19 1.56 0.50 1.98
C VAL A 19 2.95 0.06 1.54
N LEU A 20 3.12 -1.24 1.39
CA LEU A 20 4.37 -1.84 0.93
C LEU A 20 4.07 -2.72 -0.27
N ILE A 21 4.85 -2.53 -1.32
CA ILE A 21 4.79 -3.41 -2.48
C ILE A 21 6.03 -4.27 -2.45
N ILE A 22 5.84 -5.59 -2.41
CA ILE A 22 6.90 -6.54 -2.16
C ILE A 22 7.03 -7.51 -3.32
N ASP A 23 8.28 -7.77 -3.71
CA ASP A 23 8.59 -8.80 -4.71
C ASP A 23 8.48 -10.16 -4.01
N VAL A 24 7.58 -11.01 -4.53
CA VAL A 24 7.32 -12.32 -3.92
C VAL A 24 8.55 -13.23 -3.97
N GLY A 25 9.34 -13.12 -5.02
CA GLY A 25 10.50 -13.99 -5.19
C GLY A 25 11.62 -13.68 -4.21
N SER A 26 11.96 -12.41 -4.03
CA SER A 26 13.05 -11.98 -3.14
C SER A 26 12.57 -11.54 -1.77
N GLU A 27 11.27 -11.26 -1.64
CA GLU A 27 10.65 -10.70 -0.45
C GLU A 27 11.18 -9.32 -0.08
N ASP A 28 11.76 -8.62 -1.03
CA ASP A 28 12.25 -7.27 -0.83
C ASP A 28 11.15 -6.26 -1.19
N ALA A 29 11.10 -5.16 -0.44
CA ALA A 29 10.18 -4.09 -0.74
C ALA A 29 10.62 -3.34 -1.99
N ILE A 30 9.72 -3.24 -2.97
CA ILE A 30 9.98 -2.50 -4.20
C ILE A 30 9.61 -1.04 -4.00
N GLU A 31 8.52 -0.80 -3.27
CA GLU A 31 8.02 0.54 -3.05
C GLU A 31 7.36 0.60 -1.67
N GLU A 32 7.49 1.75 -1.01
CA GLU A 32 6.87 2.00 0.28
C GLU A 32 6.34 3.42 0.30
N PHE A 33 5.10 3.59 0.75
CA PHE A 33 4.52 4.92 0.89
C PHE A 33 3.40 4.88 1.93
N THR A 34 2.94 6.07 2.34
CA THR A 34 1.85 6.18 3.29
C THR A 34 0.71 6.98 2.68
N LEU A 35 -0.51 6.69 3.12
CA LEU A 35 -1.71 7.41 2.72
C LEU A 35 -2.37 8.00 3.95
N GLN A 36 -2.83 9.23 3.82
CA GLN A 36 -3.57 9.93 4.86
C GLN A 36 -5.06 9.81 4.58
N ASP A 37 -5.88 10.25 5.54
CA ASP A 37 -7.33 10.25 5.36
C ASP A 37 -7.71 11.03 4.10
N GLY A 38 -8.54 10.43 3.28
CA GLY A 38 -9.02 11.03 2.05
C GLY A 38 -8.09 10.88 0.86
N GLU A 39 -6.93 10.24 1.06
CA GLU A 39 -6.01 9.99 -0.03
C GLU A 39 -6.25 8.63 -0.66
N SER A 40 -5.84 8.48 -1.91
CA SER A 40 -5.93 7.21 -2.59
C SER A 40 -4.71 7.01 -3.47
N ALA A 41 -4.44 5.76 -3.79
CA ALA A 41 -3.33 5.37 -4.66
C ALA A 41 -3.75 4.21 -5.53
N GLU A 42 -3.17 4.14 -6.71
CA GLU A 42 -3.44 3.07 -7.64
C GLU A 42 -2.12 2.46 -8.05
N ARG A 43 -2.05 1.13 -8.06
CA ARG A 43 -0.83 0.42 -8.42
C ARG A 43 -1.16 -0.80 -9.27
N TYR A 44 -0.23 -1.16 -10.13
CA TYR A 44 -0.33 -2.38 -10.92
C TYR A 44 0.31 -3.53 -10.15
N VAL A 45 -0.36 -4.66 -10.16
CA VAL A 45 0.10 -5.84 -9.45
C VAL A 45 0.23 -6.99 -10.44
N TYR A 46 1.32 -7.73 -10.32
CA TYR A 46 1.58 -8.93 -11.10
C TYR A 46 1.61 -10.12 -10.15
N ASP A 47 1.64 -11.31 -10.69
CA ASP A 47 1.66 -12.51 -9.85
C ASP A 47 2.96 -12.66 -9.03
N ASP A 48 4.00 -11.89 -9.38
CA ASP A 48 5.27 -11.88 -8.65
C ASP A 48 5.36 -10.74 -7.62
N ARG A 49 4.25 -10.04 -7.36
CA ARG A 49 4.21 -8.92 -6.41
C ARG A 49 3.02 -9.03 -5.49
N LYS A 50 3.19 -8.55 -4.28
CA LYS A 50 2.07 -8.45 -3.34
C LYS A 50 2.08 -7.07 -2.69
N ILE A 51 0.90 -6.63 -2.25
CA ILE A 51 0.73 -5.36 -1.57
C ILE A 51 0.35 -5.65 -0.14
N MET A 52 1.09 -5.07 0.81
CA MET A 52 0.77 -5.16 2.24
C MET A 52 0.28 -3.81 2.71
N ILE A 53 -0.82 -3.82 3.45
CA ILE A 53 -1.47 -2.60 3.94
C ILE A 53 -1.64 -2.75 5.44
N GLN A 54 -1.24 -1.71 6.18
CA GLN A 54 -1.37 -1.70 7.63
C GLN A 54 -1.71 -0.30 8.11
N GLU A 55 -2.67 -0.22 9.05
CA GLU A 55 -2.97 1.03 9.71
C GLU A 55 -1.97 1.23 10.83
N VAL A 56 -1.37 2.41 10.89
CA VAL A 56 -0.39 2.76 11.91
C VAL A 56 -0.75 4.12 12.50
N GLU A 57 -0.26 4.38 13.70
CA GLU A 57 -0.47 5.66 14.35
C GLU A 57 0.53 6.68 13.84
N LYS A 58 0.07 7.90 13.64
CA LYS A 58 0.94 9.03 13.35
C LYS A 58 1.68 9.43 14.62
N LEU A 59 2.92 9.79 14.45
CA LEU A 59 3.73 10.29 15.55
C LEU A 59 3.71 11.81 15.62
#